data_e037947972f0a7ac652fadce9e94218e
#
_entry.id   e037947972f0a7ac652fadce9e94218e
#
_cell.length_a   1.000
_cell.length_b   1.000
_cell.length_c   1.000
_cell.angle_alpha   90.00
_cell.angle_beta   90.00
_cell.angle_gamma   90.00
#
_symmetry.space_group_name_H-M   'P 1'
#
loop_
_entity.id
_entity.type
_entity.pdbx_description
1 polymer ?
#
loop_
_entity_poly.entity_id
_entity_poly.type
_entity_poly.pdbx_seq_one_letter_code
_entity_poly.pdbx_strand_id
1 'polypeptide(L)'
;MRQTHTIPPFCEGKPKILILGSFPSVKSRETGFFYGHKQNRFWRVVAAVFEDETPQTLTEKKEFLKRNRIALWDVIESCDIEGSSDASVKNVTVNDIKGLLDKFPSVEKIFVNGKTAQKLYDKYILPTLGISAEALPSTSPANAAKA
;
A
#
# COMPACT_ATOMS: atom_id res chain seq x y z
N MET A 1 19.47 2.95 -8.25
CA MET A 1 18.77 3.30 -9.52
C MET A 1 17.44 3.97 -9.22
N ARG A 2 17.14 5.03 -9.94
CA ARG A 2 15.86 5.74 -9.73
C ARG A 2 14.69 4.94 -10.25
N GLN A 3 13.67 4.74 -9.43
CA GLN A 3 12.44 4.08 -9.80
C GLN A 3 11.26 5.00 -9.55
N THR A 4 10.33 5.03 -10.49
CA THR A 4 9.11 5.81 -10.36
C THR A 4 7.92 4.85 -10.21
N HIS A 5 7.02 5.19 -9.28
CA HIS A 5 5.82 4.40 -9.04
C HIS A 5 4.89 4.53 -10.26
N THR A 6 4.66 3.41 -10.94
CA THR A 6 3.80 3.38 -12.13
C THR A 6 2.40 2.87 -11.86
N ILE A 7 2.13 2.38 -10.64
CA ILE A 7 0.83 1.83 -10.27
C ILE A 7 -0.04 2.97 -9.72
N PRO A 8 -1.17 3.30 -10.38
CA PRO A 8 -2.05 4.35 -9.86
C PRO A 8 -2.77 3.88 -8.59
N PRO A 9 -3.26 4.80 -7.76
CA PRO A 9 -4.01 4.38 -6.57
C PRO A 9 -5.28 3.64 -6.99
N PHE A 10 -5.60 2.58 -6.24
CA PHE A 10 -6.90 1.94 -6.38
C PHE A 10 -7.86 2.62 -5.40
N CYS A 11 -8.84 3.33 -5.92
CA CYS A 11 -9.76 4.10 -5.10
C CYS A 11 -11.07 4.23 -5.86
N GLU A 12 -12.02 3.34 -5.60
CA GLU A 12 -13.30 3.30 -6.28
C GLU A 12 -14.45 3.34 -5.29
N GLY A 13 -15.55 3.94 -5.71
CA GLY A 13 -16.76 4.07 -4.87
C GLY A 13 -16.50 5.03 -3.70
N LYS A 14 -16.88 4.60 -2.51
CA LYS A 14 -16.67 5.38 -1.28
C LYS A 14 -15.82 4.60 -0.28
N PRO A 15 -14.50 4.55 -0.47
CA PRO A 15 -13.64 3.79 0.42
C PRO A 15 -13.67 4.37 1.84
N LYS A 16 -13.60 3.48 2.83
CA LYS A 16 -13.52 3.87 4.25
C LYS A 16 -12.10 3.78 4.78
N ILE A 17 -11.29 2.92 4.17
CA ILE A 17 -9.94 2.61 4.64
C ILE A 17 -8.96 2.83 3.50
N LEU A 18 -7.85 3.50 3.79
CA LEU A 18 -6.72 3.62 2.88
C LEU A 18 -5.56 2.82 3.47
N ILE A 19 -5.02 1.87 2.70
CA ILE A 19 -3.84 1.10 3.10
C ILE A 19 -2.68 1.52 2.21
N LEU A 20 -1.58 1.94 2.83
CA LEU A 20 -0.39 2.41 2.15
C LEU A 20 0.77 1.45 2.34
N GLY A 21 1.42 1.06 1.25
CA GLY A 21 2.71 0.41 1.30
C GLY A 21 3.84 1.44 1.20
N SER A 22 5.09 0.99 1.22
CA SER A 22 6.24 1.87 1.03
C SER A 22 6.45 2.18 -0.45
N PHE A 23 6.80 1.16 -1.24
CA PHE A 23 7.00 1.23 -2.67
C PHE A 23 6.67 -0.15 -3.25
N PRO A 24 6.07 -0.23 -4.46
CA PRO A 24 5.70 -1.54 -5.00
C PRO A 24 6.92 -2.42 -5.24
N SER A 25 6.76 -3.73 -4.98
CA SER A 25 7.80 -4.72 -5.27
C SER A 25 8.06 -4.79 -6.77
N VAL A 26 9.19 -5.40 -7.15
CA VAL A 26 9.49 -5.64 -8.57
C VAL A 26 8.33 -6.39 -9.24
N LYS A 27 7.79 -7.42 -8.57
CA LYS A 27 6.68 -8.21 -9.13
C LYS A 27 5.42 -7.38 -9.29
N SER A 28 5.09 -6.51 -8.34
CA SER A 28 3.95 -5.62 -8.45
C SER A 28 4.12 -4.64 -9.61
N ARG A 29 5.34 -4.11 -9.80
CA ARG A 29 5.63 -3.22 -10.92
C ARG A 29 5.50 -3.92 -12.27
N GLU A 30 5.87 -5.20 -12.34
CA GLU A 30 5.72 -6.01 -13.56
C GLU A 30 4.27 -6.29 -13.88
N THR A 31 3.46 -6.62 -12.87
CA THR A 31 2.04 -6.96 -13.05
C THR A 31 1.13 -5.74 -13.12
N GLY A 32 1.64 -4.57 -12.71
CA GLY A 32 0.86 -3.33 -12.74
C GLY A 32 -0.18 -3.20 -11.64
N PHE A 33 -0.10 -4.04 -10.58
CA PHE A 33 -1.03 -3.95 -9.46
C PHE A 33 -0.36 -4.29 -8.14
N PHE A 34 -1.00 -3.87 -7.03
CA PHE A 34 -0.45 -3.98 -5.68
C PHE A 34 -0.31 -5.43 -5.22
N TYR A 35 0.76 -5.69 -4.46
CA TYR A 35 0.99 -6.98 -3.82
C TYR A 35 0.94 -8.15 -4.80
N GLY A 36 1.63 -7.98 -5.93
CA GLY A 36 1.64 -8.97 -7.00
C GLY A 36 2.52 -10.19 -6.76
N HIS A 37 3.43 -10.15 -5.78
CA HIS A 37 4.30 -11.28 -5.48
C HIS A 37 3.49 -12.43 -4.90
N LYS A 38 3.68 -13.66 -5.44
CA LYS A 38 2.92 -14.84 -5.02
C LYS A 38 3.02 -15.15 -3.53
N GLN A 39 4.17 -14.87 -2.92
CA GLN A 39 4.41 -15.15 -1.50
C GLN A 39 3.96 -14.02 -0.59
N ASN A 40 3.47 -12.93 -1.13
CA ASN A 40 2.94 -11.84 -0.31
C ASN A 40 1.60 -12.28 0.30
N ARG A 41 1.48 -12.10 1.62
CA ARG A 41 0.31 -12.56 2.37
C ARG A 41 -0.83 -11.55 2.41
N PHE A 42 -0.66 -10.39 1.78
CA PHE A 42 -1.62 -9.28 1.89
C PHE A 42 -3.06 -9.72 1.63
N TRP A 43 -3.30 -10.36 0.48
CA TRP A 43 -4.66 -10.73 0.07
C TRP A 43 -5.30 -11.74 1.01
N ARG A 44 -4.52 -12.71 1.51
CA ARG A 44 -5.01 -13.70 2.48
C ARG A 44 -5.32 -13.06 3.83
N VAL A 45 -4.43 -12.18 4.29
CA VAL A 45 -4.59 -11.51 5.60
C VAL A 45 -5.82 -10.61 5.58
N VAL A 46 -5.96 -9.78 4.55
CA VAL A 46 -7.08 -8.84 4.45
C VAL A 46 -8.40 -9.59 4.26
N ALA A 47 -8.40 -10.66 3.47
CA ALA A 47 -9.60 -11.50 3.31
C ALA A 47 -10.03 -12.09 4.64
N ALA A 48 -9.10 -12.56 5.46
CA ALA A 48 -9.42 -13.11 6.78
C ALA A 48 -10.00 -12.03 7.71
N VAL A 49 -9.44 -10.82 7.69
CA VAL A 49 -9.93 -9.71 8.51
C VAL A 49 -11.37 -9.34 8.15
N PHE A 50 -11.71 -9.34 6.88
CA PHE A 50 -13.05 -8.98 6.41
C PHE A 50 -13.98 -10.19 6.26
N GLU A 51 -13.55 -11.37 6.69
CA GLU A 51 -14.32 -12.61 6.61
C GLU A 51 -14.83 -12.87 5.19
N ASP A 52 -13.96 -12.69 4.22
CA ASP A 52 -14.24 -12.82 2.79
C ASP A 52 -13.29 -13.85 2.15
N GLU A 53 -13.57 -14.26 0.94
CA GLU A 53 -12.72 -15.19 0.20
C GLU A 53 -11.47 -14.48 -0.31
N THR A 54 -10.34 -15.21 -0.33
CA THR A 54 -9.08 -14.67 -0.86
C THR A 54 -9.18 -14.50 -2.37
N PRO A 55 -9.06 -13.26 -2.89
CA PRO A 55 -9.13 -13.04 -4.34
C PRO A 55 -7.89 -13.57 -5.03
N GLN A 56 -8.07 -14.18 -6.21
CA GLN A 56 -6.99 -14.81 -6.97
C GLN A 56 -6.63 -14.04 -8.24
N THR A 57 -7.63 -13.54 -8.95
CA THR A 57 -7.42 -12.81 -10.20
C THR A 57 -7.43 -11.31 -9.97
N LEU A 58 -6.93 -10.55 -10.95
CA LEU A 58 -6.95 -9.09 -10.89
C LEU A 58 -8.38 -8.56 -10.73
N THR A 59 -9.31 -9.11 -11.50
CA THR A 59 -10.72 -8.73 -11.39
C THR A 59 -11.28 -8.99 -10.00
N GLU A 60 -10.99 -10.18 -9.45
CA GLU A 60 -11.42 -10.54 -8.10
C GLU A 60 -10.82 -9.63 -7.03
N LYS A 61 -9.54 -9.24 -7.20
CA LYS A 61 -8.88 -8.32 -6.27
C LYS A 61 -9.53 -6.94 -6.26
N LYS A 62 -9.85 -6.42 -7.42
CA LYS A 62 -10.52 -5.12 -7.55
C LYS A 62 -11.92 -5.15 -6.96
N GLU A 63 -12.69 -6.20 -7.23
CA GLU A 63 -14.02 -6.37 -6.67
C GLU A 63 -13.99 -6.52 -5.16
N PHE A 64 -13.01 -7.27 -4.64
CA PHE A 64 -12.80 -7.45 -3.22
C PHE A 64 -12.57 -6.09 -2.53
N LEU A 65 -11.69 -5.27 -3.07
CA LEU A 65 -11.38 -3.95 -2.51
C LEU A 65 -12.60 -3.03 -2.53
N LYS A 66 -13.32 -3.02 -3.63
CA LYS A 66 -14.51 -2.20 -3.78
C LYS A 66 -15.61 -2.65 -2.81
N ARG A 67 -15.86 -3.95 -2.73
CA ARG A 67 -16.87 -4.53 -1.84
C ARG A 67 -16.59 -4.25 -0.37
N ASN A 68 -15.32 -4.31 0.02
CA ASN A 68 -14.90 -4.05 1.40
C ASN A 68 -14.51 -2.59 1.66
N ARG A 69 -14.66 -1.73 0.67
CA ARG A 69 -14.45 -0.29 0.77
C ARG A 69 -13.01 0.06 1.17
N ILE A 70 -12.06 -0.55 0.49
CA ILE A 70 -10.63 -0.38 0.72
C ILE A 70 -9.99 0.34 -0.46
N ALA A 71 -9.22 1.39 -0.18
CA ALA A 71 -8.34 2.02 -1.16
C ALA A 71 -6.91 1.57 -0.91
N LEU A 72 -6.13 1.43 -1.96
CA LEU A 72 -4.71 1.04 -1.89
C LEU A 72 -3.84 2.04 -2.62
N TRP A 73 -2.71 2.35 -2.03
CA TRP A 73 -1.64 3.09 -2.68
C TRP A 73 -0.32 2.85 -1.94
N ASP A 74 0.70 3.64 -2.25
CA ASP A 74 1.99 3.59 -1.57
C ASP A 74 2.41 5.00 -1.16
N VAL A 75 3.27 5.10 -0.15
CA VAL A 75 3.78 6.38 0.33
C VAL A 75 4.70 7.02 -0.71
N ILE A 76 5.55 6.22 -1.35
CA ILE A 76 6.59 6.69 -2.25
C ILE A 76 6.11 6.74 -3.70
N GLU A 77 6.24 7.91 -4.34
CA GLU A 77 6.04 8.07 -5.78
C GLU A 77 7.28 7.60 -6.54
N SER A 78 8.45 8.09 -6.12
CA SER A 78 9.72 7.72 -6.74
C SER A 78 10.85 7.75 -5.71
N CYS A 79 11.88 6.96 -5.94
CA CYS A 79 13.02 6.88 -5.04
C CYS A 79 14.18 6.16 -5.74
N ASP A 80 15.34 6.22 -5.11
CA ASP A 80 16.47 5.37 -5.50
C ASP A 80 16.37 4.08 -4.68
N ILE A 81 16.26 2.95 -5.36
CA ILE A 81 16.07 1.64 -4.71
C ILE A 81 16.71 0.53 -5.55
N GLU A 82 17.21 -0.50 -4.87
CA GLU A 82 17.71 -1.71 -5.49
C GLU A 82 16.68 -2.82 -5.36
N GLY A 83 16.07 -3.23 -6.50
CA GLY A 83 15.04 -4.26 -6.51
C GLY A 83 13.84 -3.89 -5.64
N SER A 84 13.58 -4.68 -4.60
CA SER A 84 12.49 -4.45 -3.64
C SER A 84 12.99 -4.23 -2.22
N SER A 85 14.29 -3.96 -2.04
CA SER A 85 14.88 -3.81 -0.72
C SER A 85 14.52 -2.47 -0.08
N ASP A 86 13.74 -2.50 0.99
CA ASP A 86 13.38 -1.29 1.74
C ASP A 86 14.60 -0.60 2.34
N ALA A 87 15.65 -1.36 2.65
CA ALA A 87 16.88 -0.81 3.23
C ALA A 87 17.67 0.05 2.24
N SER A 88 17.47 -0.12 0.95
CA SER A 88 18.17 0.63 -0.08
C SER A 88 17.44 1.89 -0.54
N VAL A 89 16.26 2.18 0.03
CA VAL A 89 15.43 3.32 -0.37
C VAL A 89 16.10 4.65 0.01
N LYS A 90 16.30 5.53 -0.99
CA LYS A 90 16.92 6.84 -0.83
C LYS A 90 16.26 7.85 -1.75
N ASN A 91 16.44 9.14 -1.43
CA ASN A 91 15.98 10.26 -2.27
C ASN A 91 14.48 10.15 -2.61
N VAL A 92 13.67 10.04 -1.57
CA VAL A 92 12.25 9.78 -1.69
C VAL A 92 11.44 11.00 -2.13
N THR A 93 10.57 10.80 -3.12
CA THR A 93 9.50 11.72 -3.46
C THR A 93 8.19 10.99 -3.12
N VAL A 94 7.34 11.60 -2.30
CA VAL A 94 6.12 10.94 -1.84
C VAL A 94 4.93 11.22 -2.76
N ASN A 95 3.97 10.30 -2.75
CA ASN A 95 2.70 10.49 -3.43
C ASN A 95 1.86 11.56 -2.72
N ASP A 96 0.96 12.20 -3.46
CA ASP A 96 0.06 13.22 -2.92
C ASP A 96 -1.13 12.57 -2.19
N ILE A 97 -0.87 12.10 -0.99
CA ILE A 97 -1.89 11.45 -0.16
C ILE A 97 -3.01 12.43 0.21
N LYS A 98 -2.66 13.67 0.52
CA LYS A 98 -3.65 14.69 0.85
C LYS A 98 -4.62 14.91 -0.31
N GLY A 99 -4.11 15.02 -1.52
CA GLY A 99 -4.94 15.16 -2.72
C GLY A 99 -5.89 14.00 -2.91
N LEU A 100 -5.42 12.78 -2.64
CA LEU A 100 -6.27 11.59 -2.70
C LEU A 100 -7.40 11.66 -1.68
N LEU A 101 -7.09 12.04 -0.45
CA LEU A 101 -8.10 12.15 0.62
C LEU A 101 -9.11 13.26 0.34
N ASP A 102 -8.67 14.34 -0.30
CA ASP A 102 -9.58 15.43 -0.69
C ASP A 102 -10.59 14.97 -1.73
N LYS A 103 -10.18 14.08 -2.63
CA LYS A 103 -11.07 13.49 -3.64
C LYS A 103 -11.99 12.43 -3.06
N PHE A 104 -11.59 11.76 -2.00
CA PHE A 104 -12.33 10.65 -1.39
C PHE A 104 -12.52 10.90 0.10
N PRO A 105 -13.37 11.88 0.46
CA PRO A 105 -13.56 12.25 1.87
C PRO A 105 -14.22 11.17 2.72
N SER A 106 -14.68 10.08 2.10
CA SER A 106 -15.25 8.94 2.83
C SER A 106 -14.20 8.13 3.60
N VAL A 107 -12.91 8.31 3.30
CA VAL A 107 -11.83 7.60 4.00
C VAL A 107 -11.79 8.06 5.46
N GLU A 108 -11.95 7.12 6.38
CA GLU A 108 -12.00 7.39 7.82
C GLU A 108 -10.70 7.00 8.53
N LYS A 109 -9.98 6.02 8.00
CA LYS A 109 -8.75 5.51 8.61
C LYS A 109 -7.67 5.24 7.58
N ILE A 110 -6.42 5.44 8.00
CA ILE A 110 -5.24 5.15 7.20
C ILE A 110 -4.41 4.11 7.93
N PHE A 111 -4.04 3.06 7.20
CA PHE A 111 -3.14 2.02 7.68
C PHE A 111 -1.88 2.01 6.82
N VAL A 112 -0.75 1.68 7.42
CA VAL A 112 0.51 1.49 6.70
C VAL A 112 0.96 0.04 6.86
N ASN A 113 1.38 -0.57 5.76
CA ASN A 113 1.75 -1.98 5.73
C ASN A 113 3.24 -2.14 6.03
N GLY A 114 3.56 -2.32 7.31
CA GLY A 114 4.90 -2.55 7.78
C GLY A 114 5.60 -1.32 8.33
N LYS A 115 6.73 -1.57 9.01
CA LYS A 115 7.48 -0.52 9.70
C LYS A 115 8.12 0.50 8.76
N THR A 116 8.58 0.07 7.59
CA THR A 116 9.20 0.99 6.62
C THR A 116 8.17 1.98 6.11
N ALA A 117 6.98 1.50 5.76
CA ALA A 117 5.89 2.38 5.33
C ALA A 117 5.50 3.35 6.44
N GLN A 118 5.48 2.89 7.70
CA GLN A 118 5.17 3.76 8.84
C GLN A 118 6.21 4.85 9.03
N LYS A 119 7.49 4.51 8.96
CA LYS A 119 8.56 5.50 9.09
C LYS A 119 8.47 6.58 8.01
N LEU A 120 8.20 6.16 6.79
CA LEU A 120 8.10 7.08 5.65
C LEU A 120 6.86 7.97 5.80
N TYR A 121 5.75 7.39 6.21
CA TYR A 121 4.53 8.14 6.46
C TYR A 121 4.74 9.20 7.55
N ASP A 122 5.29 8.79 8.68
CA ASP A 122 5.52 9.69 9.83
C ASP A 122 6.49 10.81 9.48
N LYS A 123 7.48 10.52 8.65
CA LYS A 123 8.49 11.50 8.27
C LYS A 123 8.01 12.50 7.21
N TYR A 124 7.32 12.02 6.18
CA TYR A 124 7.02 12.82 4.99
C TYR A 124 5.55 13.22 4.84
N ILE A 125 4.63 12.47 5.39
CA ILE A 125 3.18 12.69 5.19
C ILE A 125 2.53 13.30 6.42
N LEU A 126 2.77 12.71 7.59
CA LEU A 126 2.14 13.14 8.85
C LEU A 126 2.36 14.61 9.17
N PRO A 127 3.57 15.20 9.03
CA PRO A 127 3.77 16.61 9.38
C PRO A 127 2.91 17.58 8.57
N THR A 128 2.57 17.22 7.33
CA THR A 128 1.75 18.05 6.45
C THR A 128 0.26 17.74 6.59
N LEU A 129 -0.07 16.45 6.68
CA LEU A 129 -1.45 15.99 6.68
C LEU A 129 -2.11 16.09 8.06
N GLY A 130 -1.36 15.81 9.12
CA GLY A 130 -1.88 15.88 10.49
C GLY A 130 -2.75 14.69 10.91
N ILE A 131 -2.84 13.64 10.08
CA ILE A 131 -3.64 12.45 10.37
C ILE A 131 -2.69 11.28 10.58
N SER A 132 -2.77 10.64 11.75
CA SER A 132 -1.94 9.48 12.09
C SER A 132 -2.40 8.24 11.33
N ALA A 133 -1.45 7.35 11.02
CA ALA A 133 -1.74 6.05 10.42
C ALA A 133 -1.38 4.94 11.39
N GLU A 134 -2.16 3.86 11.38
CA GLU A 134 -1.86 2.68 12.20
C GLU A 134 -1.00 1.71 11.39
N ALA A 135 0.03 1.17 12.03
CA ALA A 135 0.91 0.20 11.38
C ALA A 135 0.33 -1.20 11.44
N LEU A 136 0.38 -1.90 10.30
CA LEU A 136 0.07 -3.32 10.23
C LEU A 136 1.40 -4.07 10.08
N PRO A 137 1.47 -5.34 10.53
CA PRO A 137 2.65 -6.17 10.25
C PRO A 137 2.85 -6.28 8.75
N SER A 138 4.10 -6.19 8.28
CA SER A 138 4.38 -6.32 6.86
C SER A 138 3.94 -7.68 6.33
N THR A 139 3.26 -7.69 5.18
CA THR A 139 2.86 -8.91 4.48
C THR A 139 3.91 -9.35 3.46
N SER A 140 5.03 -8.64 3.36
CA SER A 140 6.12 -8.96 2.47
C SER A 140 6.68 -10.37 2.74
N PRO A 141 7.11 -11.13 1.71
CA PRO A 141 7.78 -12.42 1.91
C PRO A 141 8.98 -12.33 2.85
N ALA A 142 9.69 -11.22 2.87
CA ALA A 142 10.83 -11.01 3.75
C ALA A 142 10.46 -11.06 5.24
N ASN A 143 9.19 -10.85 5.59
CA ASN A 143 8.68 -10.88 6.96
C ASN A 143 7.98 -12.20 7.32
N ALA A 144 7.95 -13.16 6.40
CA ALA A 144 7.18 -14.40 6.60
C ALA A 144 7.64 -15.22 7.81
N ALA A 145 8.94 -15.23 8.09
CA ALA A 145 9.51 -15.99 9.22
C ALA A 145 9.10 -15.43 10.59
N LYS A 146 8.55 -14.24 10.63
CA LYS A 146 8.14 -13.57 11.87
C LYS A 146 6.64 -13.62 12.12
N ALA A 147 5.93 -14.27 11.22
CA ALA A 147 4.47 -14.31 11.25
C ALA A 147 3.91 -15.03 12.47
#